data_07aeddf8431220dd8d2b532c0fd83cee
#
_entry.id   07aeddf8431220dd8d2b532c0fd83cee
#
_cell.length_a   1.000
_cell.length_b   1.000
_cell.length_c   1.000
_cell.angle_alpha   90.00
_cell.angle_beta   90.00
_cell.angle_gamma   90.00
#
_symmetry.space_group_name_H-M   'P 1'
#
loop_
_entity.id
_entity.type
_entity.pdbx_description
1 polymer ?
#
loop_
_entity_poly.entity_id
_entity_poly.type
_entity_poly.pdbx_seq_one_letter_code
_entity_poly.pdbx_strand_id
1 'polypeptide(L)'
;GDGGADPDRMLLVRNRLSRIYHRRRFFDYPIRLDVRTIVNLGVLRSVRAGLSYLAAQAFPRRPERNLEDFLINRFGRQLYETFFKSYTEKVWGVPCTGISAAWGAQRIKGLSLTRALVHAASRAVGLAPKAAHTSLIERFLYPVYGPGQLWEEVARQVRERGGTIAMSRRVERIELSGGRVVAVDVSVGDSDAIETIRCDYAISSMPV
;
A
#
# COMPACT_ATOMS: atom_id res chain seq x y z
N GLY A 1 -14.55 15.53 -37.95
CA GLY A 1 -13.14 15.37 -37.70
C GLY A 1 -12.99 14.47 -36.46
N ASP A 2 -12.57 13.23 -36.69
CA ASP A 2 -12.18 12.30 -35.62
C ASP A 2 -11.05 12.93 -34.81
N GLY A 3 -11.38 13.41 -33.63
CA GLY A 3 -10.40 13.78 -32.62
C GLY A 3 -9.75 12.52 -32.06
N GLY A 4 -8.87 11.91 -32.85
CA GLY A 4 -8.09 10.77 -32.42
C GLY A 4 -7.37 11.12 -31.13
N ALA A 5 -7.73 10.45 -30.03
CA ALA A 5 -7.05 10.62 -28.78
C ALA A 5 -5.56 10.36 -29.01
N ASP A 6 -4.71 11.29 -28.59
CA ASP A 6 -3.25 11.18 -28.68
C ASP A 6 -2.82 9.85 -28.03
N PRO A 7 -2.23 8.91 -28.79
CA PRO A 7 -1.85 7.60 -28.27
C PRO A 7 -0.93 7.69 -27.04
N ASP A 8 -0.13 8.75 -26.96
CA ASP A 8 0.81 8.99 -25.89
C ASP A 8 0.15 9.50 -24.59
N ARG A 9 -1.11 9.96 -24.70
CA ARG A 9 -1.93 10.44 -23.56
C ARG A 9 -2.97 9.45 -23.09
N MET A 10 -2.91 8.22 -23.58
CA MET A 10 -3.87 7.17 -23.22
C MET A 10 -3.50 6.50 -21.91
N LEU A 11 -4.55 6.11 -21.17
CA LEU A 11 -4.42 5.21 -20.03
C LEU A 11 -4.65 3.77 -20.49
N LEU A 12 -3.63 2.94 -20.33
CA LEU A 12 -3.69 1.52 -20.66
C LEU A 12 -4.30 0.72 -19.53
N VAL A 13 -5.22 -0.19 -19.86
CA VAL A 13 -5.70 -1.18 -18.88
C VAL A 13 -4.65 -2.25 -18.72
N ARG A 14 -4.03 -2.35 -17.54
CA ARG A 14 -2.99 -3.34 -17.24
C ARG A 14 -3.43 -4.29 -16.14
N ASN A 15 -3.15 -5.57 -16.34
CA ASN A 15 -3.34 -6.58 -15.30
C ASN A 15 -2.25 -6.42 -14.24
N ARG A 16 -2.65 -6.45 -12.98
CA ARG A 16 -1.70 -6.40 -11.87
C ARG A 16 -0.92 -7.70 -11.78
N LEU A 17 0.40 -7.62 -11.80
CA LEU A 17 1.30 -8.72 -11.48
C LEU A 17 2.10 -8.34 -10.24
N SER A 18 1.68 -8.85 -9.08
CA SER A 18 2.41 -8.67 -7.81
C SER A 18 2.85 -10.02 -7.30
N ARG A 19 4.11 -10.12 -6.88
CA ARG A 19 4.71 -11.35 -6.37
C ARG A 19 5.54 -11.05 -5.13
N ILE A 20 5.57 -12.02 -4.21
CA ILE A 20 6.48 -12.01 -3.07
C ILE A 20 7.64 -12.93 -3.40
N TYR A 21 8.88 -12.41 -3.34
CA TYR A 21 10.09 -13.21 -3.48
C TYR A 21 10.61 -13.61 -2.11
N HIS A 22 10.56 -14.90 -1.81
CA HIS A 22 11.02 -15.44 -0.52
C HIS A 22 11.79 -16.74 -0.75
N ARG A 23 13.01 -16.86 -0.21
CA ARG A 23 13.89 -18.03 -0.30
C ARG A 23 14.06 -18.56 -1.72
N ARG A 24 14.35 -17.65 -2.67
CA ARG A 24 14.54 -17.95 -4.10
C ARG A 24 13.30 -18.54 -4.80
N ARG A 25 12.09 -18.33 -4.25
CA ARG A 25 10.81 -18.73 -4.84
C ARG A 25 9.84 -17.57 -4.89
N PHE A 26 9.00 -17.53 -5.91
CA PHE A 26 7.94 -16.54 -6.06
C PHE A 26 6.63 -17.09 -5.52
N PHE A 27 5.96 -16.26 -4.73
CA PHE A 27 4.59 -16.47 -4.25
C PHE A 27 3.69 -15.41 -4.85
N ASP A 28 2.45 -15.77 -5.15
CA ASP A 28 1.47 -14.81 -5.64
C ASP A 28 1.06 -13.84 -4.52
N TYR A 29 0.78 -12.61 -4.88
CA TYR A 29 0.24 -11.62 -3.95
C TYR A 29 -1.17 -11.20 -4.40
N PRO A 30 -2.20 -11.33 -3.56
CA PRO A 30 -2.15 -11.87 -2.19
C PRO A 30 -1.79 -13.35 -2.17
N ILE A 31 -1.22 -13.79 -1.04
CA ILE A 31 -0.87 -15.21 -0.85
C ILE A 31 -2.13 -16.04 -0.99
N ARG A 32 -2.13 -16.96 -1.94
CA ARG A 32 -3.19 -17.93 -2.16
C ARG A 32 -2.82 -19.24 -1.49
N LEU A 33 -3.81 -19.89 -0.86
CA LEU A 33 -3.65 -21.24 -0.31
C LEU A 33 -3.90 -22.26 -1.43
N ASP A 34 -2.92 -22.42 -2.30
CA ASP A 34 -2.93 -23.37 -3.40
C ASP A 34 -1.76 -24.36 -3.27
N VAL A 35 -1.79 -25.40 -4.10
CA VAL A 35 -0.75 -26.43 -4.12
C VAL A 35 0.64 -25.83 -4.38
N ARG A 36 0.73 -24.81 -5.23
CA ARG A 36 1.98 -24.12 -5.54
C ARG A 36 2.56 -23.43 -4.30
N THR A 37 1.73 -22.76 -3.51
CA THR A 37 2.14 -22.11 -2.26
C THR A 37 2.64 -23.15 -1.25
N ILE A 38 1.92 -24.28 -1.10
CA ILE A 38 2.31 -25.38 -0.19
C ILE A 38 3.66 -25.99 -0.62
N VAL A 39 3.84 -26.28 -1.90
CA VAL A 39 5.09 -26.82 -2.45
C VAL A 39 6.24 -25.83 -2.28
N ASN A 40 6.01 -24.56 -2.58
CA ASN A 40 7.03 -23.51 -2.45
C ASN A 40 7.44 -23.25 -1.00
N LEU A 41 6.49 -23.31 -0.06
CA LEU A 41 6.75 -23.14 1.38
C LEU A 41 7.38 -24.40 2.00
N GLY A 42 7.04 -25.56 1.46
CA GLY A 42 7.38 -26.88 1.98
C GLY A 42 6.32 -27.41 2.95
N VAL A 43 6.05 -28.73 2.89
CA VAL A 43 4.96 -29.37 3.65
C VAL A 43 5.06 -29.09 5.15
N LEU A 44 6.23 -29.32 5.76
CA LEU A 44 6.40 -29.11 7.22
C LEU A 44 6.09 -27.67 7.67
N ARG A 45 6.53 -26.68 6.87
CA ARG A 45 6.23 -25.26 7.16
C ARG A 45 4.76 -24.94 6.95
N SER A 46 4.14 -25.52 5.93
CA SER A 46 2.71 -25.36 5.68
C SER A 46 1.88 -25.91 6.82
N VAL A 47 2.23 -27.08 7.36
CA VAL A 47 1.59 -27.66 8.55
C VAL A 47 1.78 -26.76 9.77
N ARG A 48 3.02 -26.30 10.02
CA ARG A 48 3.29 -25.34 11.12
C ARG A 48 2.50 -24.05 10.98
N ALA A 49 2.38 -23.52 9.74
CA ALA A 49 1.58 -22.32 9.47
C ALA A 49 0.11 -22.57 9.77
N GLY A 50 -0.44 -23.70 9.36
CA GLY A 50 -1.81 -24.13 9.68
C GLY A 50 -2.07 -24.24 11.16
N LEU A 51 -1.21 -24.95 11.91
CA LEU A 51 -1.32 -25.08 13.37
C LEU A 51 -1.20 -23.72 14.07
N SER A 52 -0.26 -22.89 13.64
CA SER A 52 -0.10 -21.54 14.17
C SER A 52 -1.32 -20.65 13.92
N TYR A 53 -1.95 -20.80 12.75
CA TYR A 53 -3.21 -20.12 12.44
C TYR A 53 -4.35 -20.60 13.35
N LEU A 54 -4.54 -21.90 13.52
CA LEU A 54 -5.57 -22.47 14.40
C LEU A 54 -5.37 -22.02 15.84
N ALA A 55 -4.14 -22.01 16.33
CA ALA A 55 -3.81 -21.50 17.67
C ALA A 55 -4.17 -20.02 17.83
N ALA A 56 -3.90 -19.18 16.81
CA ALA A 56 -4.26 -17.77 16.84
C ALA A 56 -5.79 -17.54 16.82
N GLN A 57 -6.56 -18.43 16.15
CA GLN A 57 -8.02 -18.38 16.19
C GLN A 57 -8.59 -18.83 17.54
N ALA A 58 -8.02 -19.85 18.16
CA ALA A 58 -8.44 -20.35 19.46
C ALA A 58 -8.07 -19.40 20.62
N PHE A 59 -6.90 -18.76 20.52
CA PHE A 59 -6.34 -17.88 21.56
C PHE A 59 -5.93 -16.53 20.94
N PRO A 60 -6.89 -15.69 20.50
CA PRO A 60 -6.57 -14.41 19.92
C PRO A 60 -5.99 -13.44 20.95
N ARG A 61 -5.03 -12.65 20.54
CA ARG A 61 -4.45 -11.57 21.34
C ARG A 61 -5.47 -10.45 21.50
N ARG A 62 -5.87 -10.16 22.71
CA ARG A 62 -6.83 -9.09 23.02
C ARG A 62 -6.36 -8.26 24.21
N PRO A 63 -6.42 -6.91 24.12
CA PRO A 63 -6.75 -6.11 22.94
C PRO A 63 -5.65 -6.17 21.86
N GLU A 64 -6.01 -5.99 20.57
CA GLU A 64 -5.06 -5.78 19.47
C GLU A 64 -4.40 -4.40 19.66
N ARG A 65 -3.18 -4.33 20.17
CA ARG A 65 -2.49 -3.07 20.49
C ARG A 65 -1.74 -2.50 19.30
N ASN A 66 -1.19 -3.36 18.49
CA ASN A 66 -0.28 -3.00 17.41
C ASN A 66 -0.49 -3.89 16.17
N LEU A 67 0.24 -3.57 15.09
CA LEU A 67 0.17 -4.29 13.83
C LEU A 67 0.60 -5.75 13.95
N GLU A 68 1.54 -6.08 14.85
CA GLU A 68 1.95 -7.47 15.10
C GLU A 68 0.77 -8.29 15.61
N ASP A 69 0.06 -7.82 16.65
CA ASP A 69 -1.11 -8.50 17.21
C ASP A 69 -2.21 -8.68 16.16
N PHE A 70 -2.46 -7.62 15.39
CA PHE A 70 -3.42 -7.62 14.28
C PHE A 70 -3.10 -8.70 13.25
N LEU A 71 -1.85 -8.79 12.80
CA LEU A 71 -1.44 -9.74 11.77
C LEU A 71 -1.40 -11.18 12.30
N ILE A 72 -0.92 -11.38 13.54
CA ILE A 72 -0.89 -12.72 14.14
C ILE A 72 -2.31 -13.26 14.34
N ASN A 73 -3.26 -12.45 14.80
CA ASN A 73 -4.65 -12.87 14.96
C ASN A 73 -5.28 -13.30 13.63
N ARG A 74 -4.88 -12.69 12.50
CA ARG A 74 -5.46 -12.97 11.17
C ARG A 74 -4.76 -14.06 10.37
N PHE A 75 -3.46 -14.22 10.59
CA PHE A 75 -2.64 -15.11 9.74
C PHE A 75 -1.87 -16.18 10.53
N GLY A 76 -1.84 -16.08 11.87
CA GLY A 76 -0.98 -16.87 12.73
C GLY A 76 0.46 -16.36 12.74
N ARG A 77 1.17 -16.65 13.82
CA ARG A 77 2.56 -16.21 14.04
C ARG A 77 3.50 -16.66 12.91
N GLN A 78 3.37 -17.89 12.44
CA GLN A 78 4.27 -18.46 11.44
C GLN A 78 4.21 -17.71 10.10
N LEU A 79 3.01 -17.34 9.60
CA LEU A 79 2.86 -16.57 8.38
C LEU A 79 3.25 -15.11 8.59
N TYR A 80 2.94 -14.54 9.76
CA TYR A 80 3.40 -13.20 10.13
C TYR A 80 4.92 -13.08 10.04
N GLU A 81 5.66 -13.98 10.69
CA GLU A 81 7.14 -13.96 10.67
C GLU A 81 7.73 -14.22 9.29
N THR A 82 7.05 -15.07 8.49
CA THR A 82 7.56 -15.45 7.17
C THR A 82 7.39 -14.35 6.11
N PHE A 83 6.23 -13.67 6.08
CA PHE A 83 5.86 -12.81 4.96
C PHE A 83 5.64 -11.34 5.32
N PHE A 84 5.29 -11.03 6.56
CA PHE A 84 4.87 -9.69 6.92
C PHE A 84 5.92 -8.94 7.72
N LYS A 85 6.50 -9.55 8.75
CA LYS A 85 7.37 -8.88 9.71
C LYS A 85 8.52 -8.15 9.04
N SER A 86 9.44 -8.88 8.43
CA SER A 86 10.66 -8.31 7.87
C SER A 86 10.40 -7.33 6.72
N TYR A 87 9.36 -7.58 5.91
CA TYR A 87 8.97 -6.67 4.85
C TYR A 87 8.42 -5.35 5.42
N THR A 88 7.51 -5.44 6.37
CA THR A 88 6.89 -4.25 6.98
C THR A 88 7.91 -3.40 7.72
N GLU A 89 8.74 -4.03 8.55
CA GLU A 89 9.79 -3.34 9.31
C GLU A 89 10.83 -2.68 8.41
N LYS A 90 11.18 -3.33 7.29
CA LYS A 90 12.07 -2.74 6.27
C LYS A 90 11.46 -1.51 5.59
N VAL A 91 10.17 -1.58 5.24
CA VAL A 91 9.49 -0.48 4.52
C VAL A 91 9.23 0.71 5.43
N TRP A 92 8.86 0.47 6.67
CA TRP A 92 8.47 1.53 7.60
C TRP A 92 9.61 2.01 8.51
N GLY A 93 10.74 1.29 8.55
CA GLY A 93 11.88 1.64 9.40
C GLY A 93 11.62 1.49 10.90
N VAL A 94 10.46 0.94 11.29
CA VAL A 94 10.08 0.73 12.68
C VAL A 94 9.53 -0.68 12.88
N PRO A 95 9.66 -1.27 14.10
CA PRO A 95 9.12 -2.60 14.38
C PRO A 95 7.59 -2.61 14.29
N CYS A 96 7.00 -3.75 13.88
CA CYS A 96 5.55 -3.91 13.79
C CYS A 96 4.82 -3.63 15.11
N THR A 97 5.49 -3.77 16.24
CA THR A 97 4.96 -3.41 17.57
C THR A 97 4.81 -1.91 17.79
N GLY A 98 5.51 -1.08 17.02
CA GLY A 98 5.41 0.38 17.03
C GLY A 98 4.34 0.94 16.08
N ILE A 99 3.70 0.09 15.28
CA ILE A 99 2.67 0.50 14.30
C ILE A 99 1.28 0.17 14.88
N SER A 100 0.33 1.11 14.81
CA SER A 100 -1.03 0.91 15.30
C SER A 100 -1.76 -0.24 14.59
N ALA A 101 -2.54 -1.04 15.32
CA ALA A 101 -3.43 -2.06 14.77
C ALA A 101 -4.46 -1.48 13.80
N ALA A 102 -4.95 -0.25 14.04
CA ALA A 102 -5.90 0.45 13.19
C ALA A 102 -5.36 0.66 11.77
N TRP A 103 -4.06 0.91 11.63
CA TRP A 103 -3.41 1.01 10.32
C TRP A 103 -3.53 -0.28 9.50
N GLY A 104 -3.31 -1.43 10.14
CA GLY A 104 -3.50 -2.75 9.53
C GLY A 104 -4.95 -2.98 9.12
N ALA A 105 -5.91 -2.63 9.98
CA ALA A 105 -7.33 -2.78 9.72
C ALA A 105 -7.82 -1.96 8.51
N GLN A 106 -7.26 -0.78 8.28
CA GLN A 106 -7.60 0.06 7.13
C GLN A 106 -7.07 -0.52 5.81
N ARG A 107 -5.87 -1.11 5.80
CA ARG A 107 -5.17 -1.54 4.59
C ARG A 107 -5.42 -3.00 4.21
N ILE A 108 -5.73 -3.84 5.20
CA ILE A 108 -5.94 -5.29 5.00
C ILE A 108 -7.45 -5.61 5.08
N LYS A 109 -8.28 -4.77 4.47
CA LYS A 109 -9.72 -5.02 4.37
C LYS A 109 -9.96 -6.22 3.45
N GLY A 110 -10.75 -7.20 3.93
CA GLY A 110 -11.22 -8.32 3.11
C GLY A 110 -10.28 -9.54 2.99
N LEU A 111 -9.07 -9.49 3.53
CA LEU A 111 -8.21 -10.67 3.61
C LEU A 111 -8.62 -11.52 4.83
N SER A 112 -9.47 -12.52 4.59
CA SER A 112 -9.83 -13.54 5.59
C SER A 112 -9.26 -14.88 5.15
N LEU A 113 -8.26 -15.38 5.90
CA LEU A 113 -7.68 -16.69 5.67
C LEU A 113 -8.73 -17.79 5.86
N THR A 114 -9.68 -17.57 6.79
CA THR A 114 -10.83 -18.46 7.01
C THR A 114 -11.67 -18.63 5.74
N ARG A 115 -11.99 -17.53 5.07
CA ARG A 115 -12.74 -17.58 3.80
C ARG A 115 -11.93 -18.28 2.71
N ALA A 116 -10.63 -18.05 2.64
CA ALA A 116 -9.75 -18.71 1.69
C ALA A 116 -9.66 -20.23 1.96
N LEU A 117 -9.57 -20.65 3.23
CA LEU A 117 -9.57 -22.07 3.64
C LEU A 117 -10.91 -22.74 3.35
N VAL A 118 -12.03 -22.11 3.72
CA VAL A 118 -13.39 -22.62 3.41
C VAL A 118 -13.57 -22.73 1.92
N HIS A 119 -13.13 -21.75 1.13
CA HIS A 119 -13.22 -21.79 -0.32
C HIS A 119 -12.33 -22.87 -0.95
N ALA A 120 -11.12 -23.09 -0.41
CA ALA A 120 -10.23 -24.16 -0.84
C ALA A 120 -10.82 -25.54 -0.51
N ALA A 121 -11.41 -25.74 0.68
CA ALA A 121 -12.08 -26.96 1.08
C ALA A 121 -13.34 -27.21 0.22
N SER A 122 -14.15 -26.18 -0.03
CA SER A 122 -15.35 -26.29 -0.89
C SER A 122 -15.00 -26.67 -2.33
N ARG A 123 -13.86 -26.19 -2.83
CA ARG A 123 -13.35 -26.61 -4.15
C ARG A 123 -12.92 -28.06 -4.18
N ALA A 124 -12.26 -28.56 -3.13
CA ALA A 124 -11.84 -29.95 -3.04
C ALA A 124 -13.03 -30.92 -3.02
N VAL A 125 -14.20 -30.47 -2.56
CA VAL A 125 -15.45 -31.26 -2.46
C VAL A 125 -16.42 -30.95 -3.63
N GLY A 126 -16.01 -30.13 -4.62
CA GLY A 126 -16.84 -29.82 -5.79
C GLY A 126 -18.02 -28.87 -5.55
N LEU A 127 -18.10 -28.25 -4.37
CA LEU A 127 -19.22 -27.38 -3.94
C LEU A 127 -18.97 -25.88 -4.08
N ALA A 128 -17.88 -25.45 -4.75
CA ALA A 128 -17.51 -24.04 -4.79
C ALA A 128 -18.33 -23.24 -5.80
N PRO A 129 -19.02 -22.16 -5.41
CA PRO A 129 -19.54 -21.18 -6.33
C PRO A 129 -18.38 -20.45 -7.03
N LYS A 130 -18.54 -20.12 -8.33
CA LYS A 130 -17.57 -19.33 -9.10
C LYS A 130 -17.30 -18.00 -8.39
N ALA A 131 -16.01 -17.85 -7.97
CA ALA A 131 -15.35 -16.59 -7.65
C ALA A 131 -16.05 -15.61 -6.69
N ALA A 132 -15.76 -15.73 -5.39
CA ALA A 132 -15.74 -14.55 -4.54
C ALA A 132 -14.39 -13.82 -4.79
N HIS A 133 -14.40 -12.81 -5.64
CA HIS A 133 -13.24 -11.94 -5.85
C HIS A 133 -12.97 -11.18 -4.56
N THR A 134 -11.94 -11.56 -3.86
CA THR A 134 -11.36 -10.71 -2.80
C THR A 134 -10.71 -9.55 -3.54
N SER A 135 -11.31 -8.37 -3.41
CA SER A 135 -11.02 -7.19 -4.23
C SER A 135 -9.65 -6.59 -3.91
N LEU A 136 -8.61 -7.24 -4.39
CA LEU A 136 -7.42 -6.49 -4.77
C LEU A 136 -7.63 -6.08 -6.22
N ILE A 137 -7.38 -4.82 -6.51
CA ILE A 137 -7.48 -4.29 -7.86
C ILE A 137 -6.66 -5.19 -8.78
N GLU A 138 -7.33 -5.99 -9.61
CA GLU A 138 -6.68 -6.91 -10.55
C GLU A 138 -6.24 -6.18 -11.82
N ARG A 139 -6.93 -5.08 -12.13
CA ARG A 139 -6.64 -4.23 -13.28
C ARG A 139 -6.55 -2.80 -12.81
N PHE A 140 -5.65 -2.05 -13.39
CA PHE A 140 -5.52 -0.61 -13.16
C PHE A 140 -5.22 0.12 -14.46
N LEU A 141 -5.60 1.37 -14.48
CA LEU A 141 -5.24 2.28 -15.56
C LEU A 141 -3.78 2.71 -15.35
N TYR A 142 -2.99 2.60 -16.40
CA TYR A 142 -1.57 2.90 -16.34
C TYR A 142 -1.18 3.79 -17.52
N PRO A 143 -0.59 4.97 -17.29
CA PRO A 143 -0.12 5.82 -18.37
C PRO A 143 0.95 5.11 -19.21
N VAL A 144 1.00 5.40 -20.50
CA VAL A 144 1.93 4.76 -21.46
C VAL A 144 3.38 4.84 -20.99
N TYR A 145 3.80 6.01 -20.51
CA TYR A 145 5.18 6.27 -20.04
C TYR A 145 5.35 6.15 -18.53
N GLY A 146 4.39 5.54 -17.84
CA GLY A 146 4.46 5.31 -16.37
C GLY A 146 3.73 6.36 -15.54
N PRO A 147 3.71 6.17 -14.19
CA PRO A 147 2.92 7.00 -13.28
C PRO A 147 3.32 8.48 -13.30
N GLY A 148 4.57 8.80 -13.60
CA GLY A 148 5.09 10.17 -13.69
C GLY A 148 4.36 11.00 -14.73
N GLN A 149 3.98 10.40 -15.86
CA GLN A 149 3.28 11.08 -16.96
C GLN A 149 2.00 11.78 -16.50
N LEU A 150 1.24 11.18 -15.57
CA LEU A 150 0.04 11.81 -15.03
C LEU A 150 0.38 13.12 -14.30
N TRP A 151 1.45 13.10 -13.51
CA TRP A 151 1.86 14.28 -12.74
C TRP A 151 2.51 15.35 -13.63
N GLU A 152 3.21 14.95 -14.68
CA GLU A 152 3.73 15.87 -15.69
C GLU A 152 2.59 16.59 -16.44
N GLU A 153 1.52 15.86 -16.79
CA GLU A 153 0.34 16.45 -17.41
C GLU A 153 -0.39 17.40 -16.44
N VAL A 154 -0.54 17.04 -15.17
CA VAL A 154 -1.09 17.94 -14.14
C VAL A 154 -0.24 19.20 -14.01
N ALA A 155 1.09 19.05 -13.96
CA ALA A 155 2.02 20.19 -13.87
C ALA A 155 1.91 21.11 -15.09
N ARG A 156 1.78 20.55 -16.30
CA ARG A 156 1.55 21.32 -17.52
C ARG A 156 0.26 22.16 -17.42
N GLN A 157 -0.84 21.54 -17.01
CA GLN A 157 -2.13 22.21 -16.87
C GLN A 157 -2.11 23.32 -15.80
N VAL A 158 -1.41 23.10 -14.69
CA VAL A 158 -1.22 24.14 -13.65
C VAL A 158 -0.53 25.37 -14.25
N ARG A 159 0.56 25.17 -15.01
CA ARG A 159 1.31 26.27 -15.65
C ARG A 159 0.47 27.00 -16.70
N GLU A 160 -0.27 26.26 -17.51
CA GLU A 160 -1.15 26.85 -18.56
C GLU A 160 -2.28 27.71 -17.96
N ARG A 161 -2.70 27.41 -16.73
CA ARG A 161 -3.68 28.21 -15.98
C ARG A 161 -3.04 29.36 -15.19
N GLY A 162 -1.77 29.65 -15.40
CA GLY A 162 -1.05 30.72 -14.73
C GLY A 162 -0.48 30.36 -13.34
N GLY A 163 -0.56 29.08 -12.94
CA GLY A 163 0.03 28.63 -11.69
C GLY A 163 1.55 28.42 -11.80
N THR A 164 2.25 28.61 -10.71
CA THR A 164 3.70 28.40 -10.60
C THR A 164 3.99 27.10 -9.85
N ILE A 165 4.93 26.31 -10.37
CA ILE A 165 5.47 25.13 -9.70
C ILE A 165 6.96 25.39 -9.47
N ALA A 166 7.33 25.60 -8.21
CA ALA A 166 8.70 25.81 -7.77
C ALA A 166 9.27 24.49 -7.22
N MET A 167 10.26 23.96 -7.91
CA MET A 167 10.99 22.76 -7.50
C MET A 167 12.17 23.13 -6.61
N SER A 168 12.69 22.14 -5.84
CA SER A 168 13.85 22.35 -4.93
C SER A 168 13.63 23.49 -3.95
N ARG A 169 12.42 23.57 -3.41
CA ARG A 169 12.03 24.51 -2.36
C ARG A 169 11.58 23.72 -1.13
N ARG A 170 12.16 24.01 0.02
CA ARG A 170 11.75 23.41 1.29
C ARG A 170 11.07 24.48 2.14
N VAL A 171 9.84 24.19 2.58
CA VAL A 171 9.12 25.07 3.49
C VAL A 171 9.78 25.03 4.86
N GLU A 172 10.24 26.19 5.34
CA GLU A 172 10.89 26.35 6.65
C GLU A 172 9.90 26.88 7.69
N ARG A 173 9.03 27.80 7.28
CA ARG A 173 8.11 28.45 8.20
C ARG A 173 6.83 28.90 7.48
N ILE A 174 5.73 28.88 8.21
CA ILE A 174 4.46 29.52 7.83
C ILE A 174 4.25 30.71 8.74
N GLU A 175 4.14 31.90 8.17
CA GLU A 175 3.89 33.13 8.91
C GLU A 175 2.38 33.35 9.12
N LEU A 176 2.01 33.65 10.35
CA LEU A 176 0.64 33.94 10.76
C LEU A 176 0.53 35.39 11.28
N SER A 177 -0.51 36.08 10.87
CA SER A 177 -0.90 37.36 11.42
C SER A 177 -2.41 37.38 11.69
N GLY A 178 -2.81 37.69 12.92
CA GLY A 178 -4.21 37.66 13.31
C GLY A 178 -4.92 36.31 13.12
N GLY A 179 -4.18 35.19 13.23
CA GLY A 179 -4.71 33.84 13.03
C GLY A 179 -4.90 33.45 11.55
N ARG A 180 -4.38 34.22 10.61
CA ARG A 180 -4.41 33.95 9.18
C ARG A 180 -2.99 33.75 8.64
N VAL A 181 -2.84 32.88 7.65
CA VAL A 181 -1.58 32.77 6.91
C VAL A 181 -1.37 34.04 6.08
N VAL A 182 -0.16 34.61 6.14
CA VAL A 182 0.23 35.78 5.37
C VAL A 182 1.42 35.53 4.46
N ALA A 183 2.27 34.57 4.81
CA ALA A 183 3.40 34.18 3.98
C ALA A 183 3.91 32.78 4.32
N VAL A 184 4.73 32.25 3.44
CA VAL A 184 5.48 31.00 3.61
C VAL A 184 6.94 31.27 3.28
N ASP A 185 7.83 30.97 4.21
CA ASP A 185 9.28 31.04 3.99
C ASP A 185 9.79 29.70 3.45
N VAL A 186 10.55 29.76 2.37
CA VAL A 186 11.11 28.58 1.73
C VAL A 186 12.62 28.73 1.53
N SER A 187 13.36 27.68 1.78
CA SER A 187 14.78 27.60 1.40
C SER A 187 14.92 27.15 -0.06
N VAL A 188 15.98 27.62 -0.74
CA VAL A 188 16.22 27.43 -2.16
C VAL A 188 17.36 26.47 -2.38
N GLY A 189 17.08 25.26 -2.89
CA GLY A 189 18.10 24.23 -3.11
C GLY A 189 18.79 23.82 -1.81
N ASP A 190 20.12 23.69 -1.85
CA ASP A 190 20.96 23.37 -0.70
C ASP A 190 21.54 24.64 -0.01
N SER A 191 21.00 25.82 -0.35
CA SER A 191 21.46 27.08 0.24
C SER A 191 20.63 27.47 1.45
N ASP A 192 21.21 28.26 2.38
CA ASP A 192 20.49 28.86 3.51
C ASP A 192 19.69 30.11 3.11
N ALA A 193 19.63 30.44 1.81
CA ALA A 193 18.87 31.56 1.31
C ALA A 193 17.38 31.30 1.50
N ILE A 194 16.69 32.23 2.16
CA ILE A 194 15.25 32.19 2.40
C ILE A 194 14.53 33.12 1.42
N GLU A 195 13.51 32.57 0.74
CA GLU A 195 12.58 33.33 -0.05
C GLU A 195 11.23 33.35 0.66
N THR A 196 10.64 34.55 0.84
CA THR A 196 9.32 34.72 1.46
C THR A 196 8.27 34.85 0.37
N ILE A 197 7.30 33.92 0.36
CA ILE A 197 6.18 33.89 -0.60
C ILE A 197 4.92 34.35 0.14
N ARG A 198 4.38 35.50 -0.22
CA ARG A 198 3.11 36.01 0.34
C ARG A 198 1.94 35.21 -0.21
N CYS A 199 0.99 34.85 0.67
CA CYS A 199 -0.21 34.13 0.29
C CYS A 199 -1.34 34.38 1.29
N ASP A 200 -2.57 34.27 0.81
CA ASP A 200 -3.78 34.38 1.65
C ASP A 200 -4.21 33.02 2.22
N TYR A 201 -3.78 31.92 1.59
CA TYR A 201 -4.08 30.54 1.98
C TYR A 201 -2.86 29.67 1.76
N ALA A 202 -2.68 28.68 2.63
CA ALA A 202 -1.68 27.62 2.48
C ALA A 202 -2.35 26.25 2.71
N ILE A 203 -2.10 25.31 1.79
CA ILE A 203 -2.52 23.92 1.91
C ILE A 203 -1.27 23.08 2.04
N SER A 204 -1.08 22.45 3.20
CA SER A 204 0.05 21.54 3.44
C SER A 204 -0.37 20.10 3.18
N SER A 205 0.42 19.39 2.36
CA SER A 205 0.35 17.94 2.17
C SER A 205 1.53 17.22 2.82
N MET A 206 2.32 17.93 3.65
CA MET A 206 3.43 17.34 4.40
C MET A 206 2.90 16.36 5.45
N PRO A 207 3.63 15.28 5.74
CA PRO A 207 3.30 14.39 6.87
C PRO A 207 3.31 15.19 8.18
N VAL A 208 2.37 14.89 9.05
CA VAL A 208 2.27 15.48 10.41
C VAL A 208 2.91 14.53 11.40
#